data_405e61b9e64c9968b41541595b64c8c8
#
_entry.id   405e61b9e64c9968b41541595b64c8c8
#
_cell.length_a   1.000
_cell.length_b   1.000
_cell.length_c   1.000
_cell.angle_alpha   90.00
_cell.angle_beta   90.00
_cell.angle_gamma   90.00
#
_symmetry.space_group_name_H-M   'P 1'
#
loop_
_entity.id
_entity.type
_entity.pdbx_description
1 polymer ?
#
loop_
_entity_poly.entity_id
_entity_poly.type
_entity_poly.pdbx_seq_one_letter_code
_entity_poly.pdbx_strand_id
1 'polypeptide(L)'
;MKAASVAVRAGWSRGLIELRQSFTNGGDVLSHLLWPVLMLTVLFFLRDTAFGTSGLLLGTLALPSILGMNAAMGMVSMSQALTAEREDGTLLRAKATPNGMPGYLIGKVVSVAGGLLADLAILLIPGIFVVGGLAIGGPGSWATLTWVLLLGMVATLPIGAVLGSVFTSARSQGLIQLPVLGMIAISGIFYPITAMPDWLQWVAQAFPIYWLGLGMRSALLPDGAAAIEIAASWRHWETAGVLGAWAVLGLLVAPVVLRRMARRESGSSVAARRERALRRVG
;
A
#
# COMPACT_ATOMS: atom_id res chain seq x y z
N MET A 1 8.86 -30.19 8.72
CA MET A 1 7.82 -29.77 7.76
C MET A 1 6.46 -29.49 8.44
N LYS A 2 5.97 -30.33 9.36
CA LYS A 2 4.64 -30.13 10.02
C LYS A 2 4.49 -28.79 10.78
N ALA A 3 5.54 -28.30 11.47
CA ALA A 3 5.47 -27.04 12.24
C ALA A 3 5.30 -25.78 11.35
N ALA A 4 5.97 -25.72 10.20
CA ALA A 4 5.84 -24.58 9.27
C ALA A 4 4.45 -24.55 8.62
N SER A 5 3.91 -25.70 8.22
CA SER A 5 2.57 -25.76 7.63
C SER A 5 1.47 -25.38 8.62
N VAL A 6 1.63 -25.73 9.90
CA VAL A 6 0.72 -25.31 10.97
C VAL A 6 0.77 -23.79 11.16
N ALA A 7 1.96 -23.19 11.19
CA ALA A 7 2.12 -21.74 11.32
C ALA A 7 1.50 -20.99 10.13
N VAL A 8 1.69 -21.48 8.89
CA VAL A 8 1.08 -20.90 7.68
C VAL A 8 -0.44 -20.96 7.76
N ARG A 9 -1.01 -22.13 8.06
CA ARG A 9 -2.46 -22.31 8.13
C ARG A 9 -3.09 -21.46 9.25
N ALA A 10 -2.48 -21.43 10.42
CA ALA A 10 -2.94 -20.62 11.55
C ALA A 10 -2.85 -19.11 11.23
N GLY A 11 -1.75 -18.68 10.61
CA GLY A 11 -1.57 -17.30 10.18
C GLY A 11 -2.60 -16.88 9.13
N TRP A 12 -2.82 -17.71 8.11
CA TRP A 12 -3.82 -17.48 7.07
C TRP A 12 -5.23 -17.34 7.66
N SER A 13 -5.62 -18.31 8.49
CA SER A 13 -6.93 -18.32 9.17
C SER A 13 -7.12 -17.06 10.03
N ARG A 14 -6.10 -16.68 10.82
CA ARG A 14 -6.10 -15.45 11.62
C ARG A 14 -6.25 -14.20 10.74
N GLY A 15 -5.48 -14.09 9.67
CA GLY A 15 -5.53 -12.94 8.77
C GLY A 15 -6.91 -12.78 8.12
N LEU A 16 -7.55 -13.87 7.73
CA LEU A 16 -8.92 -13.85 7.20
C LEU A 16 -9.95 -13.42 8.25
N ILE A 17 -9.79 -13.86 9.51
CA ILE A 17 -10.66 -13.41 10.61
C ILE A 17 -10.50 -11.91 10.84
N GLU A 18 -9.27 -11.40 10.94
CA GLU A 18 -8.98 -9.98 11.09
C GLU A 18 -9.54 -9.17 9.90
N LEU A 19 -9.34 -9.64 8.67
CA LEU A 19 -9.90 -9.03 7.47
C LEU A 19 -11.43 -8.98 7.52
N ARG A 20 -12.08 -10.09 7.88
CA ARG A 20 -13.55 -10.12 8.04
C ARG A 20 -14.03 -9.15 9.11
N GLN A 21 -13.32 -9.05 10.22
CA GLN A 21 -13.66 -8.12 11.32
C GLN A 21 -13.59 -6.67 10.87
N SER A 22 -12.61 -6.29 10.03
CA SER A 22 -12.49 -4.92 9.51
C SER A 22 -13.68 -4.50 8.62
N PHE A 23 -14.43 -5.47 8.06
CA PHE A 23 -15.66 -5.23 7.28
C PHE A 23 -16.95 -5.49 8.07
N THR A 24 -16.87 -5.84 9.35
CA THR A 24 -18.04 -6.04 10.21
C THR A 24 -18.12 -5.03 11.36
N ASN A 25 -17.00 -4.42 11.73
CA ASN A 25 -16.94 -3.35 12.71
C ASN A 25 -17.26 -2.00 12.04
N GLY A 26 -18.29 -1.30 12.49
CA GLY A 26 -18.77 -0.05 11.87
C GLY A 26 -17.70 1.05 11.75
N GLY A 27 -16.79 1.17 12.72
CA GLY A 27 -15.70 2.14 12.66
C GLY A 27 -14.68 1.82 11.56
N ASP A 28 -14.33 0.54 11.40
CA ASP A 28 -13.40 0.09 10.38
C ASP A 28 -14.02 0.17 8.98
N VAL A 29 -15.31 -0.21 8.85
CA VAL A 29 -16.07 -0.07 7.60
C VAL A 29 -16.10 1.38 7.14
N LEU A 30 -16.35 2.32 8.07
CA LEU A 30 -16.30 3.75 7.74
C LEU A 30 -14.93 4.18 7.23
N SER A 31 -13.85 3.67 7.83
CA SER A 31 -12.47 3.94 7.39
C SER A 31 -12.22 3.42 5.97
N HIS A 32 -12.71 2.22 5.63
CA HIS A 32 -12.58 1.63 4.30
C HIS A 32 -13.41 2.37 3.24
N LEU A 33 -14.55 2.96 3.60
CA LEU A 33 -15.44 3.64 2.67
C LEU A 33 -15.14 5.13 2.50
N LEU A 34 -14.70 5.81 3.55
CA LEU A 34 -14.57 7.27 3.57
C LEU A 34 -13.63 7.78 2.48
N TRP A 35 -12.45 7.18 2.35
CA TRP A 35 -11.47 7.59 1.36
C TRP A 35 -11.89 7.26 -0.09
N PRO A 36 -12.30 6.03 -0.44
CA PRO A 36 -12.81 5.72 -1.77
C PRO A 36 -14.03 6.58 -2.18
N VAL A 37 -14.99 6.80 -1.27
CA VAL A 37 -16.16 7.63 -1.57
C VAL A 37 -15.75 9.08 -1.83
N LEU A 38 -14.83 9.63 -1.03
CA LEU A 38 -14.29 10.97 -1.28
C LEU A 38 -13.62 11.05 -2.65
N MET A 39 -12.78 10.06 -3.00
CA MET A 39 -12.08 10.04 -4.28
C MET A 39 -13.03 9.83 -5.46
N LEU A 40 -14.04 8.97 -5.33
CA LEU A 40 -15.10 8.81 -6.34
C LEU A 40 -15.89 10.10 -6.54
N THR A 41 -16.16 10.83 -5.48
CA THR A 41 -16.80 12.15 -5.56
C THR A 41 -15.93 13.13 -6.33
N VAL A 42 -14.64 13.21 -6.04
CA VAL A 42 -13.69 14.05 -6.78
C VAL A 42 -13.63 13.63 -8.25
N LEU A 43 -13.52 12.33 -8.53
CA LEU A 43 -13.51 11.80 -9.90
C LEU A 43 -14.80 12.15 -10.67
N PHE A 44 -15.96 12.10 -10.01
CA PHE A 44 -17.23 12.47 -10.61
C PHE A 44 -17.23 13.94 -11.07
N PHE A 45 -16.70 14.86 -10.29
CA PHE A 45 -16.60 16.26 -10.70
C PHE A 45 -15.52 16.53 -11.75
N LEU A 46 -14.45 15.71 -11.78
CA LEU A 46 -13.35 15.86 -12.74
C LEU A 46 -13.55 15.06 -14.04
N ARG A 47 -14.56 14.21 -14.14
CA ARG A 47 -14.71 13.22 -15.22
C ARG A 47 -14.75 13.85 -16.61
N ASP A 48 -15.39 15.01 -16.75
CA ASP A 48 -15.60 15.70 -18.04
C ASP A 48 -14.62 16.88 -18.24
N THR A 49 -13.66 17.08 -17.32
CA THR A 49 -12.68 18.15 -17.39
C THR A 49 -11.52 17.73 -18.29
N ALA A 50 -11.25 18.53 -19.32
CA ALA A 50 -10.14 18.28 -20.25
C ALA A 50 -8.79 18.46 -19.57
N PHE A 51 -7.82 17.57 -19.84
CA PHE A 51 -6.45 17.70 -19.39
C PHE A 51 -5.58 18.41 -20.45
N GLY A 52 -5.43 19.71 -20.31
CA GLY A 52 -4.67 20.53 -21.26
C GLY A 52 -5.16 20.36 -22.70
N THR A 53 -4.21 20.20 -23.63
CA THR A 53 -4.47 19.97 -25.06
C THR A 53 -4.30 18.50 -25.47
N SER A 54 -4.15 17.59 -24.50
CA SER A 54 -3.84 16.17 -24.75
C SER A 54 -5.02 15.34 -25.30
N GLY A 55 -6.24 15.88 -25.28
CA GLY A 55 -7.47 15.15 -25.62
C GLY A 55 -7.90 14.14 -24.56
N LEU A 56 -7.17 14.02 -23.46
CA LEU A 56 -7.51 13.15 -22.33
C LEU A 56 -8.35 13.91 -21.30
N LEU A 57 -9.20 13.17 -20.58
CA LEU A 57 -9.98 13.73 -19.48
C LEU A 57 -9.23 13.54 -18.14
N LEU A 58 -9.34 14.52 -17.24
CA LEU A 58 -8.73 14.44 -15.91
C LEU A 58 -9.20 13.24 -15.12
N GLY A 59 -10.51 12.91 -15.17
CA GLY A 59 -11.02 11.73 -14.49
C GLY A 59 -10.39 10.44 -14.99
N THR A 60 -10.18 10.31 -16.31
CA THR A 60 -9.54 9.14 -16.93
C THR A 60 -8.09 8.95 -16.45
N LEU A 61 -7.32 10.03 -16.32
CA LEU A 61 -5.95 10.00 -15.83
C LEU A 61 -5.89 9.80 -14.30
N ALA A 62 -6.83 10.38 -13.57
CA ALA A 62 -6.80 10.39 -12.12
C ALA A 62 -7.14 9.01 -11.51
N LEU A 63 -8.09 8.26 -12.06
CA LEU A 63 -8.49 6.97 -11.49
C LEU A 63 -7.31 5.99 -11.35
N PRO A 64 -6.55 5.65 -12.42
CA PRO A 64 -5.41 4.74 -12.26
C PRO A 64 -4.30 5.31 -11.37
N SER A 65 -4.13 6.63 -11.38
CA SER A 65 -3.15 7.30 -10.51
C SER A 65 -3.52 7.18 -9.04
N ILE A 66 -4.79 7.38 -8.69
CA ILE A 66 -5.30 7.20 -7.32
C ILE A 66 -5.20 5.73 -6.89
N LEU A 67 -5.43 4.78 -7.79
CA LEU A 67 -5.23 3.34 -7.51
C LEU A 67 -3.77 3.04 -7.21
N GLY A 68 -2.83 3.59 -7.99
CA GLY A 68 -1.39 3.47 -7.73
C GLY A 68 -0.97 4.06 -6.39
N MET A 69 -1.50 5.22 -6.04
CA MET A 69 -1.32 5.85 -4.72
C MET A 69 -1.86 4.95 -3.60
N ASN A 70 -3.08 4.42 -3.76
CA ASN A 70 -3.69 3.53 -2.77
C ASN A 70 -2.85 2.25 -2.57
N ALA A 71 -2.36 1.63 -3.66
CA ALA A 71 -1.47 0.49 -3.59
C ALA A 71 -0.15 0.82 -2.83
N ALA A 72 0.40 2.01 -3.06
CA ALA A 72 1.58 2.49 -2.33
C ALA A 72 1.31 2.72 -0.84
N MET A 73 0.10 3.19 -0.48
CA MET A 73 -0.30 3.39 0.92
C MET A 73 -0.38 2.09 1.72
N GLY A 74 -0.38 0.93 1.09
CA GLY A 74 -0.27 -0.37 1.75
C GLY A 74 0.97 -0.48 2.67
N MET A 75 2.09 0.20 2.34
CA MET A 75 3.25 0.26 3.24
C MET A 75 2.95 1.02 4.55
N VAL A 76 2.16 2.07 4.47
CA VAL A 76 1.73 2.86 5.65
C VAL A 76 0.78 2.04 6.50
N SER A 77 -0.21 1.38 5.87
CA SER A 77 -1.17 0.50 6.55
C SER A 77 -0.47 -0.64 7.29
N MET A 78 0.52 -1.30 6.66
CA MET A 78 1.33 -2.33 7.29
C MET A 78 2.12 -1.79 8.48
N SER A 79 2.73 -0.61 8.35
CA SER A 79 3.47 0.04 9.43
C SER A 79 2.56 0.38 10.61
N GLN A 80 1.39 0.95 10.36
CA GLN A 80 0.40 1.30 11.38
C GLN A 80 -0.11 0.07 12.12
N ALA A 81 -0.48 -0.98 11.38
CA ALA A 81 -0.96 -2.24 11.95
C ALA A 81 0.07 -2.86 12.91
N LEU A 82 1.34 -2.93 12.50
CA LEU A 82 2.40 -3.46 13.38
C LEU A 82 2.65 -2.59 14.61
N THR A 83 2.58 -1.27 14.47
CA THR A 83 2.77 -0.35 15.60
C THR A 83 1.62 -0.46 16.61
N ALA A 84 0.38 -0.49 16.15
CA ALA A 84 -0.81 -0.64 17.01
C ALA A 84 -0.74 -1.96 17.81
N GLU A 85 -0.41 -3.07 17.17
CA GLU A 85 -0.32 -4.37 17.84
C GLU A 85 0.89 -4.51 18.78
N ARG A 86 1.91 -3.67 18.63
CA ARG A 86 2.97 -3.55 19.63
C ARG A 86 2.50 -2.77 20.86
N GLU A 87 1.68 -1.76 20.67
CA GLU A 87 1.15 -0.96 21.77
C GLU A 87 0.13 -1.76 22.61
N ASP A 88 -0.71 -2.56 22.00
CA ASP A 88 -1.73 -3.39 22.68
C ASP A 88 -1.19 -4.70 23.25
N GLY A 89 0.07 -5.07 22.93
CA GLY A 89 0.75 -6.27 23.40
C GLY A 89 0.39 -7.56 22.63
N THR A 90 -0.31 -7.48 21.50
CA THR A 90 -0.64 -8.64 20.65
C THR A 90 0.63 -9.34 20.15
N LEU A 91 1.67 -8.57 19.81
CA LEU A 91 2.97 -9.11 19.43
C LEU A 91 3.61 -9.96 20.54
N LEU A 92 3.49 -9.54 21.81
CA LEU A 92 3.99 -10.33 22.95
C LEU A 92 3.24 -11.66 23.12
N ARG A 93 1.92 -11.64 22.94
CA ARG A 93 1.11 -12.86 22.99
C ARG A 93 1.50 -13.84 21.87
N ALA A 94 1.73 -13.33 20.65
CA ALA A 94 2.22 -14.14 19.54
C ALA A 94 3.60 -14.75 19.84
N LYS A 95 4.52 -13.97 20.45
CA LYS A 95 5.85 -14.46 20.84
C LYS A 95 5.80 -15.58 21.89
N ALA A 96 4.82 -15.58 22.77
CA ALA A 96 4.67 -16.58 23.82
C ALA A 96 4.15 -17.95 23.33
N THR A 97 3.68 -18.06 22.09
CA THR A 97 3.18 -19.30 21.50
C THR A 97 4.21 -19.99 20.59
N PRO A 98 4.28 -21.34 20.57
CA PRO A 98 5.16 -22.06 19.66
C PRO A 98 4.85 -21.70 18.18
N ASN A 99 5.87 -21.30 17.41
CA ASN A 99 5.72 -20.83 16.03
C ASN A 99 4.74 -19.64 15.85
N GLY A 100 4.39 -18.93 16.93
CA GLY A 100 3.42 -17.85 16.89
C GLY A 100 3.89 -16.65 16.05
N MET A 101 5.19 -16.32 16.06
CA MET A 101 5.72 -15.19 15.27
C MET A 101 5.58 -15.36 13.75
N PRO A 102 5.94 -16.51 13.12
CA PRO A 102 5.65 -16.72 11.70
C PRO A 102 4.16 -16.66 11.38
N GLY A 103 3.31 -17.32 12.17
CA GLY A 103 1.87 -17.27 12.00
C GLY A 103 1.31 -15.85 12.13
N TYR A 104 1.79 -15.08 13.09
CA TYR A 104 1.43 -13.69 13.28
C TYR A 104 1.77 -12.83 12.04
N LEU A 105 2.99 -12.93 11.52
CA LEU A 105 3.42 -12.13 10.36
C LEU A 105 2.65 -12.51 9.10
N ILE A 106 2.39 -13.80 8.87
CA ILE A 106 1.56 -14.27 7.75
C ILE A 106 0.14 -13.71 7.89
N GLY A 107 -0.45 -13.80 9.08
CA GLY A 107 -1.79 -13.26 9.34
C GLY A 107 -1.85 -11.75 9.05
N LYS A 108 -0.83 -11.02 9.46
CA LYS A 108 -0.77 -9.58 9.22
C LYS A 108 -0.64 -9.23 7.74
N VAL A 109 0.20 -9.95 6.99
CA VAL A 109 0.29 -9.78 5.53
C VAL A 109 -1.05 -10.08 4.86
N VAL A 110 -1.73 -11.17 5.24
CA VAL A 110 -3.05 -11.54 4.68
C VAL A 110 -4.10 -10.48 4.99
N SER A 111 -4.17 -10.01 6.24
CA SER A 111 -5.13 -8.98 6.65
C SER A 111 -4.91 -7.65 5.91
N VAL A 112 -3.68 -7.14 5.90
CA VAL A 112 -3.35 -5.85 5.26
C VAL A 112 -3.46 -5.93 3.73
N ALA A 113 -2.94 -7.01 3.11
CA ALA A 113 -3.07 -7.19 1.66
C ALA A 113 -4.53 -7.36 1.23
N GLY A 114 -5.32 -8.12 2.00
CA GLY A 114 -6.74 -8.31 1.75
C GLY A 114 -7.54 -7.01 1.89
N GLY A 115 -7.27 -6.21 2.91
CA GLY A 115 -7.85 -4.88 3.09
C GLY A 115 -7.52 -3.96 1.92
N LEU A 116 -6.24 -3.89 1.53
CA LEU A 116 -5.78 -3.10 0.39
C LEU A 116 -6.50 -3.50 -0.92
N LEU A 117 -6.61 -4.81 -1.19
CA LEU A 117 -7.32 -5.30 -2.38
C LEU A 117 -8.81 -4.94 -2.35
N ALA A 118 -9.43 -4.99 -1.18
CA ALA A 118 -10.82 -4.58 -1.02
C ALA A 118 -10.99 -3.07 -1.24
N ASP A 119 -10.13 -2.23 -0.67
CA ASP A 119 -10.15 -0.77 -0.88
C ASP A 119 -9.96 -0.40 -2.34
N LEU A 120 -9.03 -1.10 -3.03
CA LEU A 120 -8.83 -0.93 -4.47
C LEU A 120 -10.06 -1.36 -5.28
N ALA A 121 -10.72 -2.45 -4.92
CA ALA A 121 -11.94 -2.90 -5.57
C ALA A 121 -13.12 -1.93 -5.33
N ILE A 122 -13.26 -1.40 -4.11
CA ILE A 122 -14.27 -0.39 -3.75
C ILE A 122 -14.07 0.89 -4.56
N LEU A 123 -12.84 1.25 -4.90
CA LEU A 123 -12.56 2.43 -5.73
C LEU A 123 -12.65 2.11 -7.23
N LEU A 124 -12.07 1.00 -7.69
CA LEU A 124 -12.00 0.64 -9.11
C LEU A 124 -13.37 0.32 -9.69
N ILE A 125 -14.16 -0.53 -9.01
CA ILE A 125 -15.43 -1.02 -9.56
C ILE A 125 -16.40 0.14 -9.85
N PRO A 126 -16.73 1.03 -8.90
CA PRO A 126 -17.56 2.19 -9.23
C PRO A 126 -16.84 3.20 -10.14
N GLY A 127 -15.51 3.35 -10.00
CA GLY A 127 -14.70 4.25 -10.80
C GLY A 127 -14.80 3.97 -12.30
N ILE A 128 -14.87 2.71 -12.70
CA ILE A 128 -15.07 2.27 -14.10
C ILE A 128 -16.37 2.83 -14.68
N PHE A 129 -17.41 2.93 -13.88
CA PHE A 129 -18.72 3.44 -14.32
C PHE A 129 -18.80 4.98 -14.27
N VAL A 130 -18.03 5.59 -13.38
CA VAL A 130 -17.99 7.07 -13.22
C VAL A 130 -17.13 7.71 -14.30
N VAL A 131 -16.03 7.05 -14.69
CA VAL A 131 -15.01 7.61 -15.58
C VAL A 131 -15.06 6.92 -16.95
N GLY A 132 -15.23 7.70 -18.02
CA GLY A 132 -15.16 7.21 -19.38
C GLY A 132 -13.72 7.11 -19.91
N GLY A 133 -13.55 6.43 -21.06
CA GLY A 133 -12.27 6.40 -21.80
C GLY A 133 -11.20 5.46 -21.23
N LEU A 134 -11.56 4.57 -20.32
CA LEU A 134 -10.64 3.53 -19.80
C LEU A 134 -10.50 2.37 -20.79
N ALA A 135 -9.28 1.83 -20.90
CA ALA A 135 -8.96 0.70 -21.80
C ALA A 135 -9.03 -0.66 -21.09
N ILE A 136 -10.14 -0.95 -20.41
CA ILE A 136 -10.32 -2.16 -19.57
C ILE A 136 -10.97 -3.36 -20.31
N GLY A 137 -11.24 -3.23 -21.60
CA GLY A 137 -11.99 -4.23 -22.37
C GLY A 137 -11.22 -5.50 -22.73
N GLY A 138 -9.90 -5.54 -22.53
CA GLY A 138 -9.05 -6.65 -22.94
C GLY A 138 -8.47 -7.46 -21.77
N PRO A 139 -8.14 -8.75 -21.98
CA PRO A 139 -7.51 -9.58 -20.97
C PRO A 139 -6.10 -9.06 -20.59
N GLY A 140 -5.44 -8.34 -21.49
CA GLY A 140 -4.13 -7.73 -21.26
C GLY A 140 -4.15 -6.67 -20.14
N SER A 141 -5.19 -5.83 -20.11
CA SER A 141 -5.38 -4.80 -19.08
C SER A 141 -5.51 -5.43 -17.68
N TRP A 142 -6.33 -6.47 -17.56
CA TRP A 142 -6.51 -7.19 -16.29
C TRP A 142 -5.26 -7.96 -15.88
N ALA A 143 -4.54 -8.55 -16.84
CA ALA A 143 -3.26 -9.19 -16.56
C ALA A 143 -2.24 -8.18 -16.05
N THR A 144 -2.13 -7.01 -16.70
CA THR A 144 -1.23 -5.92 -16.27
C THR A 144 -1.61 -5.41 -14.89
N LEU A 145 -2.90 -5.13 -14.64
CA LEU A 145 -3.38 -4.71 -13.33
C LEU A 145 -2.99 -5.72 -12.24
N THR A 146 -3.21 -7.01 -12.52
CA THR A 146 -2.94 -8.09 -11.55
C THR A 146 -1.46 -8.20 -11.21
N TRP A 147 -0.56 -8.28 -12.20
CA TRP A 147 0.86 -8.43 -11.91
C TRP A 147 1.45 -7.19 -11.25
N VAL A 148 1.02 -5.98 -11.65
CA VAL A 148 1.46 -4.73 -11.03
C VAL A 148 1.03 -4.68 -9.56
N LEU A 149 -0.23 -5.04 -9.26
CA LEU A 149 -0.74 -5.09 -7.89
C LEU A 149 0.02 -6.11 -7.03
N LEU A 150 0.15 -7.34 -7.52
CA LEU A 150 0.82 -8.40 -6.76
C LEU A 150 2.28 -8.07 -6.50
N LEU A 151 3.03 -7.67 -7.53
CA LEU A 151 4.43 -7.30 -7.38
C LEU A 151 4.59 -6.04 -6.53
N GLY A 152 3.69 -5.06 -6.69
CA GLY A 152 3.66 -3.85 -5.88
C GLY A 152 3.41 -4.13 -4.40
N MET A 153 2.48 -5.02 -4.06
CA MET A 153 2.27 -5.44 -2.67
C MET A 153 3.51 -6.14 -2.10
N VAL A 154 4.15 -7.03 -2.87
CA VAL A 154 5.39 -7.69 -2.44
C VAL A 154 6.53 -6.69 -2.27
N ALA A 155 6.56 -5.61 -3.07
CA ALA A 155 7.56 -4.55 -2.94
C ALA A 155 7.30 -3.64 -1.73
N THR A 156 6.04 -3.28 -1.45
CA THR A 156 5.70 -2.22 -0.49
C THR A 156 5.40 -2.72 0.92
N LEU A 157 4.70 -3.85 1.09
CA LEU A 157 4.34 -4.37 2.42
C LEU A 157 5.55 -4.69 3.30
N PRO A 158 6.63 -5.33 2.80
CA PRO A 158 7.83 -5.51 3.62
C PRO A 158 8.50 -4.21 4.04
N ILE A 159 8.48 -3.17 3.19
CA ILE A 159 8.97 -1.84 3.55
C ILE A 159 8.15 -1.29 4.72
N GLY A 160 6.83 -1.37 4.63
CA GLY A 160 5.93 -1.00 5.72
C GLY A 160 6.20 -1.75 7.00
N ALA A 161 6.47 -3.05 6.92
CA ALA A 161 6.84 -3.87 8.08
C ALA A 161 8.17 -3.40 8.72
N VAL A 162 9.17 -3.04 7.92
CA VAL A 162 10.43 -2.46 8.41
C VAL A 162 10.17 -1.12 9.10
N LEU A 163 9.41 -0.22 8.47
CA LEU A 163 9.06 1.08 9.05
C LEU A 163 8.32 0.93 10.39
N GLY A 164 7.29 0.07 10.46
CA GLY A 164 6.54 -0.19 11.70
C GLY A 164 7.37 -0.86 12.80
N SER A 165 8.46 -1.54 12.44
CA SER A 165 9.37 -2.13 13.41
C SER A 165 10.34 -1.11 14.03
N VAL A 166 10.69 -0.06 13.30
CA VAL A 166 11.60 1.00 13.78
C VAL A 166 10.85 2.01 14.64
N PHE A 167 9.67 2.41 14.22
CA PHE A 167 8.86 3.40 14.91
C PHE A 167 7.92 2.72 15.93
N THR A 168 7.98 3.16 17.18
CA THR A 168 7.38 2.42 18.32
C THR A 168 6.12 3.06 18.88
N SER A 169 5.66 4.18 18.34
CA SER A 169 4.51 4.91 18.86
C SER A 169 3.64 5.51 17.76
N ALA A 170 2.34 5.62 18.03
CA ALA A 170 1.39 6.27 17.12
C ALA A 170 1.84 7.70 16.72
N ARG A 171 2.50 8.44 17.62
CA ARG A 171 3.04 9.78 17.32
C ARG A 171 4.17 9.74 16.28
N SER A 172 5.01 8.70 16.32
CA SER A 172 6.09 8.53 15.35
C SER A 172 5.58 8.08 13.97
N GLN A 173 4.34 7.60 13.86
CA GLN A 173 3.70 7.28 12.57
C GLN A 173 3.55 8.52 11.68
N GLY A 174 3.26 9.69 12.25
CA GLY A 174 3.25 10.96 11.49
C GLY A 174 4.58 11.26 10.81
N LEU A 175 5.72 10.87 11.45
CA LEU A 175 7.06 11.05 10.87
C LEU A 175 7.30 10.11 9.66
N ILE A 176 6.62 8.97 9.58
CA ILE A 176 6.66 8.08 8.41
C ILE A 176 5.78 8.63 7.30
N GLN A 177 4.63 9.16 7.66
CA GLN A 177 3.62 9.59 6.71
C GLN A 177 4.09 10.79 5.87
N LEU A 178 4.84 11.72 6.47
CA LEU A 178 5.37 12.90 5.76
C LEU A 178 6.31 12.55 4.59
N PRO A 179 7.37 11.73 4.76
CA PRO A 179 8.20 11.28 3.63
C PRO A 179 7.41 10.53 2.57
N VAL A 180 6.47 9.65 2.96
CA VAL A 180 5.63 8.91 2.01
C VAL A 180 4.75 9.87 1.20
N LEU A 181 4.13 10.87 1.84
CA LEU A 181 3.36 11.90 1.14
C LEU A 181 4.25 12.74 0.21
N GLY A 182 5.46 13.10 0.65
CA GLY A 182 6.45 13.77 -0.19
C GLY A 182 6.80 12.93 -1.43
N MET A 183 7.03 11.62 -1.25
CA MET A 183 7.29 10.71 -2.37
C MET A 183 6.09 10.57 -3.30
N ILE A 184 4.86 10.53 -2.78
CA ILE A 184 3.63 10.53 -3.58
C ILE A 184 3.53 11.84 -4.38
N ALA A 185 3.82 12.97 -3.78
CA ALA A 185 3.77 14.27 -4.45
C ALA A 185 4.74 14.36 -5.64
N ILE A 186 5.92 13.75 -5.57
CA ILE A 186 6.90 13.75 -6.67
C ILE A 186 6.76 12.54 -7.61
N SER A 187 5.84 11.61 -7.35
CA SER A 187 5.72 10.34 -8.10
C SER A 187 5.00 10.45 -9.45
N GLY A 188 4.60 11.65 -9.87
CA GLY A 188 3.82 11.81 -11.10
C GLY A 188 2.38 11.28 -11.01
N ILE A 189 1.85 11.04 -9.81
CA ILE A 189 0.46 10.59 -9.60
C ILE A 189 -0.54 11.70 -9.89
N PHE A 190 -0.24 12.94 -9.46
CA PHE A 190 -1.15 14.09 -9.59
C PHE A 190 -0.93 14.91 -10.84
N TYR A 191 0.23 14.80 -11.47
CA TYR A 191 0.61 15.53 -12.70
C TYR A 191 1.71 14.76 -13.45
N PRO A 192 1.90 15.00 -14.76
CA PRO A 192 2.92 14.29 -15.52
C PRO A 192 4.31 14.52 -14.92
N ILE A 193 5.03 13.41 -14.70
CA ILE A 193 6.39 13.46 -14.14
C ILE A 193 7.35 14.29 -15.02
N THR A 194 7.09 14.35 -16.32
CA THR A 194 7.85 15.14 -17.30
C THR A 194 7.79 16.64 -17.07
N ALA A 195 6.82 17.11 -16.27
CA ALA A 195 6.73 18.53 -15.87
C ALA A 195 7.70 18.91 -14.72
N MET A 196 8.34 17.91 -14.10
CA MET A 196 9.30 18.14 -13.00
C MET A 196 10.74 18.31 -13.52
N PRO A 197 11.62 18.97 -12.73
CA PRO A 197 13.05 18.98 -12.98
C PRO A 197 13.64 17.56 -13.06
N ASP A 198 14.63 17.35 -13.92
CA ASP A 198 15.22 16.03 -14.18
C ASP A 198 15.71 15.31 -12.92
N TRP A 199 16.36 16.02 -12.01
CA TRP A 199 16.85 15.43 -10.76
C TRP A 199 15.72 14.87 -9.91
N LEU A 200 14.53 15.50 -9.93
CA LEU A 200 13.37 15.05 -9.19
C LEU A 200 12.72 13.83 -9.85
N GLN A 201 12.72 13.77 -11.19
CA GLN A 201 12.30 12.59 -11.93
C GLN A 201 13.18 11.39 -11.58
N TRP A 202 14.51 11.56 -11.48
CA TRP A 202 15.43 10.49 -11.04
C TRP A 202 15.12 10.02 -9.62
N VAL A 203 14.88 10.93 -8.69
CA VAL A 203 14.49 10.59 -7.32
C VAL A 203 13.19 9.78 -7.32
N ALA A 204 12.15 10.24 -8.02
CA ALA A 204 10.87 9.54 -8.08
C ALA A 204 11.00 8.12 -8.63
N GLN A 205 11.79 7.93 -9.71
CA GLN A 205 12.02 6.63 -10.33
C GLN A 205 12.84 5.65 -9.46
N ALA A 206 13.58 6.14 -8.45
CA ALA A 206 14.28 5.26 -7.52
C ALA A 206 13.32 4.52 -6.57
N PHE A 207 12.09 5.01 -6.37
CA PHE A 207 11.13 4.46 -5.41
C PHE A 207 9.95 3.74 -6.06
N PRO A 208 9.32 2.76 -5.39
CA PRO A 208 8.25 1.94 -5.98
C PRO A 208 6.97 2.72 -6.29
N ILE A 209 6.76 3.90 -5.67
CA ILE A 209 5.51 4.67 -5.77
C ILE A 209 5.26 5.15 -7.21
N TYR A 210 6.27 5.70 -7.88
CA TYR A 210 6.17 6.11 -9.29
C TYR A 210 5.78 4.92 -10.19
N TRP A 211 6.43 3.78 -10.00
CA TRP A 211 6.21 2.59 -10.83
C TRP A 211 4.85 1.94 -10.60
N LEU A 212 4.31 2.02 -9.38
CA LEU A 212 2.93 1.64 -9.10
C LEU A 212 1.94 2.54 -9.86
N GLY A 213 2.13 3.85 -9.82
CA GLY A 213 1.31 4.80 -10.57
C GLY A 213 1.38 4.55 -12.08
N LEU A 214 2.59 4.42 -12.63
CA LEU A 214 2.81 4.12 -14.05
C LEU A 214 2.19 2.78 -14.46
N GLY A 215 2.40 1.73 -13.65
CA GLY A 215 1.83 0.41 -13.89
C GLY A 215 0.29 0.40 -13.89
N MET A 216 -0.35 1.13 -12.98
CA MET A 216 -1.81 1.27 -12.99
C MET A 216 -2.30 2.04 -14.21
N ARG A 217 -1.59 3.11 -14.62
CA ARG A 217 -1.92 3.85 -15.83
C ARG A 217 -1.76 2.98 -17.07
N SER A 218 -0.70 2.19 -17.17
CA SER A 218 -0.49 1.25 -18.30
C SER A 218 -1.56 0.15 -18.38
N ALA A 219 -2.19 -0.21 -17.26
CA ALA A 219 -3.25 -1.21 -17.23
C ALA A 219 -4.61 -0.66 -17.67
N LEU A 220 -4.87 0.62 -17.37
CA LEU A 220 -6.22 1.19 -17.46
C LEU A 220 -6.38 2.27 -18.53
N LEU A 221 -5.29 2.83 -19.04
CA LEU A 221 -5.32 3.89 -20.07
C LEU A 221 -5.07 3.29 -21.46
N PRO A 222 -5.61 3.93 -22.51
CA PRO A 222 -5.27 3.58 -23.88
C PRO A 222 -3.79 3.87 -24.18
N ASP A 223 -3.19 3.13 -25.12
CA ASP A 223 -1.76 3.24 -25.46
C ASP A 223 -1.32 4.66 -25.84
N GLY A 224 -2.20 5.42 -26.47
CA GLY A 224 -1.92 6.83 -26.82
C GLY A 224 -1.66 7.73 -25.61
N ALA A 225 -2.13 7.37 -24.43
CA ALA A 225 -1.86 8.11 -23.19
C ALA A 225 -0.39 7.99 -22.72
N ALA A 226 0.38 7.02 -23.22
CA ALA A 226 1.79 6.92 -22.95
C ALA A 226 2.59 8.16 -23.36
N ALA A 227 2.06 8.97 -24.28
CA ALA A 227 2.72 10.21 -24.74
C ALA A 227 3.01 11.24 -23.63
N ILE A 228 2.30 11.19 -22.50
CA ILE A 228 2.55 12.08 -21.35
C ILE A 228 3.62 11.54 -20.39
N GLU A 229 4.04 10.28 -20.56
CA GLU A 229 5.03 9.62 -19.70
C GLU A 229 6.46 9.77 -20.24
N ILE A 230 7.44 9.43 -19.41
CA ILE A 230 8.86 9.44 -19.82
C ILE A 230 9.06 8.48 -20.99
N ALA A 231 9.76 8.97 -22.02
CA ALA A 231 10.02 8.27 -23.28
C ALA A 231 8.74 7.84 -24.05
N ALA A 232 7.60 8.47 -23.77
CA ALA A 232 6.30 8.12 -24.36
C ALA A 232 6.01 6.60 -24.32
N SER A 233 6.34 5.94 -23.23
CA SER A 233 6.29 4.48 -23.08
C SER A 233 5.83 4.07 -21.68
N TRP A 234 5.08 2.94 -21.61
CA TRP A 234 4.63 2.35 -20.34
C TRP A 234 5.73 1.66 -19.53
N ARG A 235 6.90 1.41 -20.11
CA ARG A 235 8.10 0.92 -19.43
C ARG A 235 7.84 -0.28 -18.52
N HIS A 236 7.14 -1.30 -19.01
CA HIS A 236 6.76 -2.49 -18.23
C HIS A 236 7.95 -3.25 -17.65
N TRP A 237 9.06 -3.37 -18.40
CA TRP A 237 10.24 -4.08 -17.95
C TRP A 237 10.96 -3.34 -16.82
N GLU A 238 11.05 -2.03 -16.91
CA GLU A 238 11.63 -1.21 -15.85
C GLU A 238 10.70 -1.21 -14.62
N THR A 239 9.39 -1.17 -14.82
CA THR A 239 8.41 -1.33 -13.73
C THR A 239 8.61 -2.66 -13.01
N ALA A 240 8.71 -3.76 -13.74
CA ALA A 240 8.95 -5.09 -13.17
C ALA A 240 10.32 -5.15 -12.48
N GLY A 241 11.36 -4.55 -13.08
CA GLY A 241 12.72 -4.52 -12.55
C GLY A 241 12.82 -3.77 -11.22
N VAL A 242 12.27 -2.54 -11.16
CA VAL A 242 12.36 -1.72 -9.95
C VAL A 242 11.44 -2.27 -8.84
N LEU A 243 10.20 -2.63 -9.13
CA LEU A 243 9.33 -3.27 -8.14
C LEU A 243 9.91 -4.61 -7.67
N GLY A 244 10.50 -5.39 -8.58
CA GLY A 244 11.20 -6.63 -8.25
C GLY A 244 12.40 -6.40 -7.32
N ALA A 245 13.23 -5.40 -7.60
CA ALA A 245 14.38 -5.04 -6.75
C ALA A 245 13.91 -4.64 -5.33
N TRP A 246 12.88 -3.82 -5.21
CA TRP A 246 12.30 -3.46 -3.92
C TRP A 246 11.65 -4.65 -3.20
N ALA A 247 11.00 -5.55 -3.94
CA ALA A 247 10.45 -6.80 -3.40
C ALA A 247 11.56 -7.68 -2.80
N VAL A 248 12.66 -7.90 -3.54
CA VAL A 248 13.80 -8.67 -3.05
C VAL A 248 14.43 -8.02 -1.84
N LEU A 249 14.71 -6.71 -1.90
CA LEU A 249 15.27 -5.96 -0.78
C LEU A 249 14.36 -6.06 0.47
N GLY A 250 13.06 -5.84 0.29
CA GLY A 250 12.09 -5.92 1.37
C GLY A 250 12.01 -7.31 2.00
N LEU A 251 11.96 -8.37 1.17
CA LEU A 251 11.91 -9.76 1.64
C LEU A 251 13.19 -10.21 2.36
N LEU A 252 14.34 -9.65 2.01
CA LEU A 252 15.60 -9.92 2.69
C LEU A 252 15.72 -9.13 4.02
N VAL A 253 15.35 -7.86 4.02
CA VAL A 253 15.52 -6.96 5.18
C VAL A 253 14.44 -7.17 6.23
N ALA A 254 13.16 -7.29 5.83
CA ALA A 254 12.04 -7.36 6.77
C ALA A 254 12.17 -8.51 7.78
N PRO A 255 12.50 -9.76 7.42
CA PRO A 255 12.64 -10.83 8.40
C PRO A 255 13.74 -10.57 9.43
N VAL A 256 14.85 -9.95 9.04
CA VAL A 256 15.96 -9.61 9.93
C VAL A 256 15.52 -8.56 10.95
N VAL A 257 14.90 -7.48 10.47
CA VAL A 257 14.46 -6.37 11.31
C VAL A 257 13.33 -6.80 12.25
N LEU A 258 12.34 -7.55 11.74
CA LEU A 258 11.22 -8.07 12.53
C LEU A 258 11.68 -9.07 13.61
N ARG A 259 12.65 -9.93 13.31
CA ARG A 259 13.26 -10.81 14.34
C ARG A 259 13.96 -10.01 15.42
N ARG A 260 14.70 -8.95 15.07
CA ARG A 260 15.35 -8.06 16.05
C ARG A 260 14.30 -7.33 16.91
N MET A 261 13.25 -6.83 16.29
CA MET A 261 12.12 -6.22 16.98
C MET A 261 11.50 -7.19 17.99
N ALA A 262 11.13 -8.40 17.55
CA ALA A 262 10.52 -9.41 18.40
C ALA A 262 11.42 -9.81 19.59
N ARG A 263 12.74 -9.90 19.39
CA ARG A 263 13.69 -10.18 20.51
C ARG A 263 13.72 -9.08 21.56
N ARG A 264 13.59 -7.82 21.16
CA ARG A 264 13.65 -6.65 22.06
C ARG A 264 12.32 -6.37 22.77
N GLU A 265 11.22 -6.96 22.30
CA GLU A 265 9.91 -6.77 22.92
C GLU A 265 9.82 -7.58 24.21
N SER A 266 9.49 -6.90 25.34
CA SER A 266 9.35 -7.47 26.69
C SER A 266 8.09 -6.94 27.38
N GLY A 267 7.60 -7.65 28.39
CA GLY A 267 6.45 -7.21 29.19
C GLY A 267 6.70 -5.85 29.86
N SER A 268 7.93 -5.59 30.33
CA SER A 268 8.32 -4.30 30.91
C SER A 268 8.28 -3.17 29.90
N SER A 269 8.64 -3.42 28.63
CA SER A 269 8.56 -2.40 27.58
C SER A 269 7.13 -2.00 27.23
N VAL A 270 6.20 -2.96 27.24
CA VAL A 270 4.75 -2.69 27.05
C VAL A 270 4.18 -1.93 28.23
N ALA A 271 4.49 -2.35 29.47
CA ALA A 271 4.04 -1.68 30.68
C ALA A 271 4.51 -0.21 30.71
N ALA A 272 5.80 0.04 30.42
CA ALA A 272 6.36 1.37 30.36
C ALA A 272 5.73 2.26 29.26
N ARG A 273 5.29 1.69 28.13
CA ARG A 273 4.56 2.44 27.09
C ARG A 273 3.15 2.81 27.56
N ARG A 274 2.42 1.88 28.19
CA ARG A 274 1.09 2.14 28.77
C ARG A 274 1.15 3.22 29.84
N GLU A 275 2.11 3.16 30.75
CA GLU A 275 2.28 4.17 31.80
C GLU A 275 2.59 5.57 31.20
N ARG A 276 3.44 5.65 30.17
CA ARG A 276 3.69 6.92 29.46
C ARG A 276 2.44 7.44 28.73
N ALA A 277 1.62 6.57 28.18
CA ALA A 277 0.37 6.96 27.54
C ALA A 277 -0.63 7.54 28.57
N LEU A 278 -0.78 6.88 29.72
CA LEU A 278 -1.64 7.34 30.81
C LEU A 278 -1.19 8.70 31.38
N ARG A 279 0.11 8.91 31.59
CA ARG A 279 0.64 10.20 32.07
C ARG A 279 0.48 11.37 31.09
N ARG A 280 0.04 11.12 29.85
CA ARG A 280 -0.18 12.16 28.83
C ARG A 280 -1.64 12.57 28.70
N VAL A 281 -2.54 11.80 29.26
CA VAL A 281 -3.99 12.02 29.19
C VAL A 281 -4.52 12.64 30.52
N GLY A 282 -3.76 12.53 31.62
CA GLY A 282 -3.99 13.25 32.87
C GLY A 282 -3.10 14.48 32.95
#